data_354b981d9ea32c1a687d3c3eb030cbd6
#
_entry.id   354b981d9ea32c1a687d3c3eb030cbd6
#
_cell.length_a   1.000
_cell.length_b   1.000
_cell.length_c   1.000
_cell.angle_alpha   90.00
_cell.angle_beta   90.00
_cell.angle_gamma   90.00
#
_symmetry.space_group_name_H-M   'P 1'
#
loop_
_entity.id
_entity.type
_entity.pdbx_description
1 polymer ?
#
loop_
_entity_poly.entity_id
_entity_poly.type
_entity_poly.pdbx_seq_one_letter_code
_entity_poly.pdbx_strand_id
1 'polypeptide(L)'
;MADGVEKRATANQAIYEGAGTCSCFRAMQGWTSLSNTGPTEGTLRVYPFLKEMSAYVMLRPLFAPKRSKNETLSKEAYLGVDNWDLDFETSAFPGAPRAKGQELNDTTHPHLELDRTMISVTNVKPGDQVFWHCGESPPPDQASAYGRYDPLGRIGT
;
A
#
# COMPACT_ATOMS: atom_id res chain seq x y z
N MET A 1 -14.94 11.16 -18.91
CA MET A 1 -13.76 10.38 -18.45
C MET A 1 -12.48 10.68 -19.24
N ALA A 2 -12.55 11.08 -20.52
CA ALA A 2 -11.36 11.44 -21.32
C ALA A 2 -10.54 12.61 -20.75
N ASP A 3 -11.18 13.64 -20.22
CA ASP A 3 -10.51 14.83 -19.65
C ASP A 3 -9.56 14.54 -18.47
N GLY A 4 -9.75 13.45 -17.78
CA GLY A 4 -8.90 13.08 -16.65
C GLY A 4 -7.54 12.52 -17.04
N VAL A 5 -7.44 11.84 -18.17
CA VAL A 5 -6.19 11.19 -18.63
C VAL A 5 -5.20 12.23 -19.17
N GLU A 6 -5.67 13.19 -19.96
CA GLU A 6 -4.82 14.28 -20.49
C GLU A 6 -4.18 15.11 -19.38
N LYS A 7 -4.98 15.48 -18.36
CA LYS A 7 -4.48 16.22 -17.20
C LYS A 7 -3.47 15.43 -16.39
N ARG A 8 -3.65 14.11 -16.30
CA ARG A 8 -2.70 13.22 -15.60
C ARG A 8 -1.41 13.02 -16.38
N ALA A 9 -1.50 12.91 -17.72
CA ALA A 9 -0.33 12.71 -18.59
C ALA A 9 0.67 13.87 -18.51
N THR A 10 0.20 15.09 -18.26
CA THR A 10 1.02 16.31 -18.17
C THR A 10 1.34 16.74 -16.74
N ALA A 11 0.71 16.14 -15.74
CA ALA A 11 0.95 16.49 -14.34
C ALA A 11 2.31 15.97 -13.86
N ASN A 12 3.03 16.80 -13.10
CA ASN A 12 4.23 16.35 -12.40
C ASN A 12 3.83 15.41 -11.26
N GLN A 13 4.22 14.14 -11.37
CA GLN A 13 3.95 13.11 -10.36
C GLN A 13 4.99 13.09 -9.23
N ALA A 14 6.14 13.75 -9.42
CA ALA A 14 7.21 13.82 -8.43
C ALA A 14 6.98 14.98 -7.46
N ILE A 15 5.93 14.93 -6.65
CA ILE A 15 5.55 16.02 -5.72
C ILE A 15 6.67 16.38 -4.74
N TYR A 16 7.48 15.42 -4.36
CA TYR A 16 8.50 15.57 -3.32
C TYR A 16 9.93 15.65 -3.85
N GLU A 17 10.13 15.50 -5.15
CA GLU A 17 11.46 15.46 -5.78
C GLU A 17 12.46 14.53 -5.09
N GLY A 18 11.95 13.50 -4.41
CA GLY A 18 12.74 12.55 -3.63
C GLY A 18 13.42 11.49 -4.51
N ALA A 19 14.41 10.83 -3.96
CA ALA A 19 15.06 9.70 -4.63
C ALA A 19 14.04 8.59 -4.97
N GLY A 20 14.03 8.11 -6.21
CA GLY A 20 13.10 7.09 -6.69
C GLY A 20 11.74 7.61 -7.15
N THR A 21 11.48 8.93 -7.07
CA THR A 21 10.25 9.51 -7.62
C THR A 21 10.33 9.63 -9.15
N CYS A 22 9.18 9.57 -9.80
CA CYS A 22 9.07 9.70 -11.25
C CYS A 22 8.07 10.79 -11.59
N SER A 23 8.45 11.75 -12.43
CA SER A 23 7.60 12.87 -12.85
C SER A 23 6.60 12.51 -13.94
N CYS A 24 6.77 11.39 -14.65
CA CYS A 24 5.88 11.01 -15.73
C CYS A 24 4.71 10.15 -15.26
N PHE A 25 3.55 10.36 -15.86
CA PHE A 25 2.40 9.49 -15.66
C PHE A 25 2.63 8.13 -16.34
N ARG A 26 2.46 7.06 -15.59
CA ARG A 26 2.58 5.69 -16.07
C ARG A 26 1.24 4.98 -15.88
N ALA A 27 0.44 4.95 -16.94
CA ALA A 27 -0.88 4.31 -16.91
C ALA A 27 -0.77 2.80 -16.63
N MET A 28 0.19 2.15 -17.27
CA MET A 28 0.49 0.74 -17.09
C MET A 28 1.86 0.57 -16.48
N GLN A 29 1.96 -0.25 -15.48
CA GLN A 29 3.21 -0.67 -14.86
C GLN A 29 3.26 -2.20 -14.84
N GLY A 30 4.46 -2.74 -14.80
CA GLY A 30 4.59 -4.19 -14.81
C GLY A 30 6.03 -4.62 -14.74
N TRP A 31 6.22 -5.92 -14.70
CA TRP A 31 7.53 -6.57 -14.75
C TRP A 31 7.45 -7.88 -15.53
N THR A 32 8.58 -8.30 -16.06
CA THR A 32 8.74 -9.60 -16.73
C THR A 32 9.57 -10.49 -15.82
N SER A 33 9.11 -11.69 -15.56
CA SER A 33 9.85 -12.67 -14.77
C SER A 33 11.02 -13.25 -15.57
N LEU A 34 12.20 -13.28 -14.95
CA LEU A 34 13.40 -13.91 -15.52
C LEU A 34 13.70 -15.26 -14.87
N SER A 35 12.94 -15.62 -13.83
CA SER A 35 13.07 -16.88 -13.11
C SER A 35 11.71 -17.44 -12.73
N ASN A 36 11.68 -18.69 -12.27
CA ASN A 36 10.51 -19.17 -11.54
C ASN A 36 10.44 -18.42 -10.20
N THR A 37 9.29 -17.85 -9.89
CA THR A 37 9.08 -17.10 -8.64
C THR A 37 7.67 -17.33 -8.16
N GLY A 38 7.52 -17.70 -6.91
CA GLY A 38 6.23 -17.98 -6.28
C GLY A 38 6.00 -17.24 -4.97
N PRO A 39 4.91 -17.52 -4.29
CA PRO A 39 4.66 -17.01 -2.94
C PRO A 39 5.86 -17.30 -2.02
N THR A 40 6.29 -16.34 -1.22
CA THR A 40 7.48 -16.35 -0.34
C THR A 40 8.85 -16.24 -1.04
N GLU A 41 8.91 -16.20 -2.36
CA GLU A 41 10.13 -16.10 -3.14
C GLU A 41 10.39 -14.69 -3.69
N GLY A 42 9.82 -13.65 -3.04
CA GLY A 42 10.00 -12.25 -3.43
C GLY A 42 9.04 -11.77 -4.52
N THR A 43 7.98 -12.52 -4.83
CA THR A 43 6.94 -12.09 -5.77
C THR A 43 6.15 -10.88 -5.24
N LEU A 44 5.47 -10.20 -6.14
CA LEU A 44 4.59 -9.07 -5.80
C LEU A 44 3.49 -9.53 -4.84
N ARG A 45 3.28 -8.76 -3.78
CA ARG A 45 2.14 -8.92 -2.88
C ARG A 45 1.17 -7.76 -3.06
N VAL A 46 -0.11 -8.06 -3.07
CA VAL A 46 -1.18 -7.08 -3.26
C VAL A 46 -2.19 -7.15 -2.12
N TYR A 47 -2.81 -6.01 -1.81
CA TYR A 47 -3.90 -5.94 -0.83
C TYR A 47 -5.24 -6.00 -1.58
N PRO A 48 -6.06 -7.05 -1.38
CA PRO A 48 -7.24 -7.29 -2.22
C PRO A 48 -8.45 -6.41 -1.86
N PHE A 49 -8.45 -5.76 -0.69
CA PHE A 49 -9.59 -4.96 -0.19
C PHE A 49 -9.36 -3.46 -0.37
N LEU A 50 -9.26 -3.01 -1.62
CA LEU A 50 -8.89 -1.61 -1.92
C LEU A 50 -9.86 -0.58 -1.34
N LYS A 51 -11.16 -0.84 -1.37
CA LYS A 51 -12.20 0.04 -0.83
C LYS A 51 -12.01 0.28 0.66
N GLU A 52 -11.88 -0.83 1.40
CA GLU A 52 -11.73 -0.83 2.85
C GLU A 52 -10.40 -0.20 3.24
N MET A 53 -9.32 -0.54 2.52
CA MET A 53 -8.01 0.07 2.73
C MET A 53 -8.03 1.57 2.49
N SER A 54 -8.64 2.03 1.41
CA SER A 54 -8.72 3.46 1.10
C SER A 54 -9.50 4.22 2.17
N ALA A 55 -10.66 3.70 2.58
CA ALA A 55 -11.44 4.29 3.66
C ALA A 55 -10.66 4.32 4.97
N TYR A 56 -10.01 3.21 5.32
CA TYR A 56 -9.18 3.10 6.51
C TYR A 56 -8.03 4.10 6.50
N VAL A 57 -7.26 4.20 5.42
CA VAL A 57 -6.12 5.11 5.31
C VAL A 57 -6.56 6.57 5.43
N MET A 58 -7.72 6.93 4.85
CA MET A 58 -8.29 8.28 4.96
C MET A 58 -8.73 8.61 6.39
N LEU A 59 -9.28 7.65 7.12
CA LEU A 59 -9.78 7.85 8.48
C LEU A 59 -8.68 7.68 9.54
N ARG A 60 -7.64 6.91 9.24
CA ARG A 60 -6.58 6.54 10.19
C ARG A 60 -5.94 7.72 10.96
N PRO A 61 -5.71 8.89 10.34
CA PRO A 61 -5.16 10.05 11.05
C PRO A 61 -6.06 10.61 12.16
N LEU A 62 -7.37 10.30 12.11
CA LEU A 62 -8.34 10.81 13.08
C LEU A 62 -8.46 9.95 14.33
N PHE A 63 -7.69 8.86 14.44
CA PHE A 63 -7.80 7.93 15.55
C PHE A 63 -6.44 7.67 16.20
N ALA A 64 -6.44 7.64 17.52
CA ALA A 64 -5.30 7.24 18.35
C ALA A 64 -5.66 6.10 19.30
N PRO A 65 -4.73 5.18 19.58
CA PRO A 65 -4.99 4.15 20.57
C PRO A 65 -4.88 4.72 21.99
N LYS A 66 -5.84 4.39 22.84
CA LYS A 66 -5.81 4.70 24.29
C LYS A 66 -4.63 4.03 24.99
N ARG A 67 -4.34 2.80 24.60
CA ARG A 67 -3.21 2.02 25.07
C ARG A 67 -2.35 1.60 23.89
N SER A 68 -1.08 1.96 23.95
CA SER A 68 -0.10 1.58 22.93
C SER A 68 0.08 0.06 22.91
N LYS A 69 0.46 -0.45 21.74
CA LYS A 69 0.84 -1.85 21.57
C LYS A 69 2.05 -2.16 22.47
N ASN A 70 1.90 -3.13 23.34
CA ASN A 70 2.95 -3.65 24.20
C ASN A 70 2.81 -5.17 24.37
N GLU A 71 3.77 -5.82 25.01
CA GLU A 71 3.78 -7.28 25.20
C GLU A 71 2.63 -7.81 26.06
N THR A 72 2.01 -6.97 26.90
CA THR A 72 0.94 -7.37 27.82
C THR A 72 -0.46 -7.21 27.22
N LEU A 73 -0.59 -6.47 26.12
CA LEU A 73 -1.86 -6.23 25.45
C LEU A 73 -2.02 -7.22 24.29
N SER A 74 -3.06 -8.07 24.34
CA SER A 74 -3.34 -8.97 23.23
C SER A 74 -3.62 -8.19 21.94
N LYS A 75 -3.39 -8.83 20.79
CA LYS A 75 -3.66 -8.23 19.49
C LYS A 75 -5.12 -7.83 19.34
N GLU A 76 -6.03 -8.69 19.77
CA GLU A 76 -7.47 -8.45 19.70
C GLU A 76 -7.89 -7.25 20.56
N ALA A 77 -7.32 -7.14 21.77
CA ALA A 77 -7.58 -6.02 22.66
C ALA A 77 -6.96 -4.71 22.12
N TYR A 78 -5.81 -4.79 21.46
CA TYR A 78 -5.20 -3.62 20.83
C TYR A 78 -6.02 -3.11 19.64
N LEU A 79 -6.49 -4.02 18.78
CA LEU A 79 -7.27 -3.68 17.59
C LEU A 79 -8.74 -3.40 17.87
N GLY A 80 -9.23 -3.77 19.06
CA GLY A 80 -10.63 -3.59 19.46
C GLY A 80 -11.05 -2.11 19.49
N VAL A 81 -12.28 -1.84 19.09
CA VAL A 81 -12.86 -0.49 19.02
C VAL A 81 -12.74 0.27 20.34
N ASP A 82 -12.83 -0.41 21.47
CA ASP A 82 -12.74 0.20 22.81
C ASP A 82 -11.36 0.79 23.11
N ASN A 83 -10.33 0.38 22.37
CA ASN A 83 -8.96 0.88 22.52
C ASN A 83 -8.65 2.09 21.63
N TRP A 84 -9.57 2.54 20.79
CA TRP A 84 -9.32 3.62 19.84
C TRP A 84 -10.31 4.76 20.07
N ASP A 85 -9.79 5.99 20.14
CA ASP A 85 -10.57 7.20 20.24
C ASP A 85 -10.28 8.16 19.08
N LEU A 86 -11.21 9.09 18.88
CA LEU A 86 -11.00 10.22 17.96
C LEU A 86 -9.90 11.12 18.52
N ASP A 87 -8.92 11.42 17.66
CA ASP A 87 -7.83 12.34 17.94
C ASP A 87 -7.84 13.48 16.89
N PHE A 88 -8.21 14.66 17.34
CA PHE A 88 -8.21 15.88 16.52
C PHE A 88 -7.01 16.80 16.83
N GLU A 89 -6.18 16.43 17.78
CA GLU A 89 -5.00 17.19 18.19
C GLU A 89 -3.79 16.89 17.29
N THR A 90 -3.71 15.66 16.78
CA THR A 90 -2.62 15.23 15.91
C THR A 90 -2.93 15.50 14.46
N SER A 91 -2.06 16.24 13.77
CA SER A 91 -2.15 16.50 12.33
C SER A 91 -1.24 15.57 11.49
N ALA A 92 -0.57 14.62 12.12
CA ALA A 92 0.36 13.72 11.46
C ALA A 92 -0.37 12.57 10.75
N PHE A 93 0.03 12.30 9.50
CA PHE A 93 -0.41 11.10 8.79
C PHE A 93 0.48 9.92 9.19
N PRO A 94 -0.07 8.87 9.83
CA PRO A 94 0.71 7.70 10.19
C PRO A 94 1.42 7.10 8.97
N GLY A 95 2.70 6.79 9.12
CA GLY A 95 3.51 6.21 8.05
C GLY A 95 3.93 7.19 6.94
N ALA A 96 3.71 8.49 7.10
CA ALA A 96 4.11 9.50 6.12
C ALA A 96 5.44 10.16 6.52
N PRO A 97 6.60 9.64 6.09
CA PRO A 97 7.88 10.30 6.33
C PRO A 97 8.02 11.55 5.46
N ARG A 98 8.84 12.50 5.93
CA ARG A 98 9.08 13.74 5.18
C ARG A 98 9.66 13.46 3.79
N ALA A 99 9.11 14.11 2.78
CA ALA A 99 9.55 14.02 1.37
C ALA A 99 9.51 12.61 0.76
N LYS A 100 8.63 11.75 1.25
CA LYS A 100 8.39 10.41 0.69
C LYS A 100 6.89 10.09 0.68
N GLY A 101 6.52 9.09 -0.11
CA GLY A 101 5.17 8.51 -0.05
C GLY A 101 4.87 7.88 1.30
N GLN A 102 3.59 7.78 1.63
CA GLN A 102 3.14 7.13 2.84
C GLN A 102 3.48 5.63 2.82
N GLU A 103 4.06 5.14 3.90
CA GLU A 103 4.38 3.72 4.08
C GLU A 103 3.33 3.06 4.99
N LEU A 104 2.70 2.00 4.49
CA LEU A 104 1.74 1.21 5.25
C LEU A 104 2.47 0.03 5.90
N ASN A 105 2.37 -0.09 7.21
CA ASN A 105 2.94 -1.20 7.97
C ASN A 105 2.11 -1.51 9.22
N ASP A 106 2.34 -2.64 9.86
CA ASP A 106 1.55 -3.11 11.00
C ASP A 106 1.72 -2.26 12.27
N THR A 107 2.71 -1.38 12.32
CA THR A 107 2.88 -0.43 13.43
C THR A 107 2.00 0.80 13.24
N THR A 108 2.01 1.37 12.04
CA THR A 108 1.28 2.60 11.73
C THR A 108 -0.18 2.35 11.31
N HIS A 109 -0.43 1.18 10.71
CA HIS A 109 -1.72 0.75 10.15
C HIS A 109 -2.11 -0.66 10.63
N PRO A 110 -2.23 -0.87 11.95
CA PRO A 110 -2.34 -2.22 12.51
C PRO A 110 -3.61 -2.99 12.09
N HIS A 111 -4.71 -2.28 11.81
CA HIS A 111 -5.97 -2.93 11.39
C HIS A 111 -5.94 -3.47 9.96
N LEU A 112 -4.95 -3.09 9.15
CA LEU A 112 -4.79 -3.69 7.82
C LEU A 112 -4.30 -5.13 7.92
N GLU A 113 -3.65 -5.50 9.02
CA GLU A 113 -3.10 -6.85 9.27
C GLU A 113 -2.35 -7.38 8.03
N LEU A 114 -1.42 -6.58 7.50
CA LEU A 114 -0.80 -6.80 6.18
C LEU A 114 -0.17 -8.18 6.02
N ASP A 115 0.36 -8.76 7.09
CA ASP A 115 0.93 -10.11 7.04
C ASP A 115 -0.12 -11.18 6.73
N ARG A 116 -1.37 -10.98 7.16
CA ARG A 116 -2.48 -11.91 6.98
C ARG A 116 -3.28 -11.63 5.73
N THR A 117 -3.44 -10.35 5.37
CA THR A 117 -4.39 -9.91 4.34
C THR A 117 -3.78 -9.75 2.96
N MET A 118 -2.47 -9.50 2.87
CA MET A 118 -1.80 -9.41 1.57
C MET A 118 -1.69 -10.79 0.91
N ILE A 119 -2.05 -10.85 -0.35
CA ILE A 119 -1.91 -12.03 -1.19
C ILE A 119 -0.73 -11.89 -2.15
N SER A 120 -0.03 -12.97 -2.40
CA SER A 120 1.06 -13.02 -3.39
C SER A 120 0.51 -13.29 -4.78
N VAL A 121 1.13 -12.70 -5.79
CA VAL A 121 0.92 -13.16 -7.16
C VAL A 121 1.29 -14.66 -7.24
N THR A 122 0.52 -15.40 -8.00
CA THR A 122 0.74 -16.84 -8.19
C THR A 122 2.10 -17.13 -8.83
N ASN A 123 2.49 -18.39 -8.87
CA ASN A 123 3.74 -18.81 -9.49
C ASN A 123 3.87 -18.27 -10.93
N VAL A 124 4.96 -17.59 -11.21
CA VAL A 124 5.33 -17.08 -12.52
C VAL A 124 6.59 -17.80 -13.01
N LYS A 125 6.72 -17.91 -14.33
CA LYS A 125 7.85 -18.56 -15.02
C LYS A 125 8.65 -17.52 -15.79
N PRO A 126 9.87 -17.84 -16.21
CA PRO A 126 10.63 -16.98 -17.12
C PRO A 126 9.83 -16.63 -18.37
N GLY A 127 9.69 -15.34 -18.67
CA GLY A 127 8.91 -14.81 -19.77
C GLY A 127 7.46 -14.41 -19.41
N ASP A 128 6.93 -14.85 -18.27
CA ASP A 128 5.63 -14.37 -17.80
C ASP A 128 5.71 -12.88 -17.46
N GLN A 129 4.61 -12.20 -17.72
CA GLN A 129 4.49 -10.76 -17.47
C GLN A 129 3.34 -10.47 -16.51
N VAL A 130 3.60 -9.61 -15.55
CA VAL A 130 2.59 -9.11 -14.60
C VAL A 130 2.42 -7.62 -14.84
N PHE A 131 1.20 -7.19 -15.12
CA PHE A 131 0.86 -5.79 -15.35
C PHE A 131 -0.22 -5.33 -14.39
N TRP A 132 -0.17 -4.04 -14.04
CA TRP A 132 -1.26 -3.36 -13.32
C TRP A 132 -1.46 -1.95 -13.84
N HIS A 133 -2.67 -1.48 -13.72
CA HIS A 133 -3.02 -0.10 -14.07
C HIS A 133 -2.89 0.79 -12.82
N CYS A 134 -2.24 1.93 -13.01
CA CYS A 134 -2.02 2.91 -11.96
C CYS A 134 -3.24 3.85 -11.88
N GLY A 135 -4.20 3.56 -11.04
CA GLY A 135 -5.32 4.47 -10.74
C GLY A 135 -6.70 4.08 -11.31
N GLU A 136 -6.87 2.89 -11.85
CA GLU A 136 -8.20 2.31 -11.99
C GLU A 136 -8.47 1.41 -10.79
N SER A 137 -9.56 1.72 -10.08
CA SER A 137 -10.18 0.75 -9.20
C SER A 137 -10.82 -0.32 -10.10
N PRO A 138 -10.41 -1.59 -10.02
CA PRO A 138 -11.13 -2.64 -10.72
C PRO A 138 -12.59 -2.67 -10.24
N PRO A 139 -13.51 -3.24 -11.04
CA PRO A 139 -14.86 -3.52 -10.57
C PRO A 139 -14.81 -4.27 -9.23
N PRO A 140 -15.86 -4.17 -8.39
CA PRO A 140 -15.84 -4.62 -7.00
C PRO A 140 -15.53 -6.12 -6.79
N ASP A 141 -15.42 -6.88 -7.85
CA ASP A 141 -15.14 -8.31 -7.91
C ASP A 141 -13.69 -8.66 -8.32
N GLN A 142 -12.85 -7.65 -8.61
CA GLN A 142 -11.45 -7.89 -9.01
C GLN A 142 -10.47 -7.20 -8.08
N ALA A 143 -9.49 -7.94 -7.60
CA ALA A 143 -8.43 -7.45 -6.72
C ALA A 143 -7.57 -6.39 -7.39
N SER A 144 -7.46 -5.23 -6.77
CA SER A 144 -6.57 -4.15 -7.20
C SER A 144 -5.17 -4.31 -6.61
N ALA A 145 -4.17 -4.14 -7.45
CA ALA A 145 -2.77 -4.25 -7.06
C ALA A 145 -2.28 -2.94 -6.44
N TYR A 146 -2.25 -2.86 -5.11
CA TYR A 146 -1.36 -1.94 -4.41
C TYR A 146 -0.15 -2.73 -3.94
N GLY A 147 0.88 -2.75 -4.78
CA GLY A 147 2.15 -3.38 -4.43
C GLY A 147 2.94 -2.51 -3.45
N ARG A 148 3.54 -3.12 -2.45
CA ARG A 148 4.60 -2.49 -1.67
C ARG A 148 5.77 -2.22 -2.61
N TYR A 149 6.00 -0.96 -2.97
CA TYR A 149 7.19 -0.56 -3.70
C TYR A 149 8.31 -0.36 -2.68
N ASP A 150 9.29 -1.27 -2.64
CA ASP A 150 10.58 -1.00 -2.04
C ASP A 150 11.45 -0.26 -3.09
N PRO A 151 11.72 1.04 -2.91
CA PRO A 151 12.49 1.82 -3.87
C PRO A 151 13.96 1.38 -4.00
N LEU A 152 14.41 0.45 -3.17
CA LEU A 152 15.80 0.00 -3.12
C LEU A 152 16.00 -1.44 -3.59
N GLY A 153 14.95 -2.15 -4.02
CA GLY A 153 15.07 -3.51 -4.58
C GLY A 153 15.72 -4.52 -3.62
N ARG A 154 15.64 -4.29 -2.31
CA ARG A 154 16.21 -5.22 -1.34
C ARG A 154 15.28 -6.39 -1.17
N ILE A 155 15.73 -7.53 -1.68
CA ILE A 155 15.16 -8.83 -1.34
C ILE A 155 15.42 -9.01 0.16
N GLY A 156 14.37 -8.93 0.97
CA GLY A 156 14.46 -9.27 2.39
C GLY A 156 14.75 -10.76 2.51
N THR A 157 15.90 -11.08 3.07
CA THR A 157 16.25 -12.44 3.54
C THR A 157 15.41 -12.79 4.74
#